data_c57cf984bf706e712851ec4aa396baa1
#
_entry.id   c57cf984bf706e712851ec4aa396baa1
#
_cell.length_a   1.000
_cell.length_b   1.000
_cell.length_c   1.000
_cell.angle_alpha   90.00
_cell.angle_beta   90.00
_cell.angle_gamma   90.00
#
_symmetry.space_group_name_H-M   'P 1'
#
loop_
_entity.id
_entity.type
_entity.pdbx_description
1 polymer ?
#
loop_
_entity_poly.entity_id
_entity_poly.type
_entity_poly.pdbx_seq_one_letter_code
_entity_poly.pdbx_strand_id
1 'polypeptide(L)'
;NAYREDSLVERIQAAKNTVLNPLQMKAYQVNGQIKEALAINEVSLLRQTRQSAHIKVKINEDTKIERLVGDGIMVATPAGSTAYNLSAHGPVIPMGSEILAVTPISPFRPRRWRGAIIPSHAEVSFEVMMHKKRPVSATSDNFEVRNVYRVDVRARKDIQINVLYDPQHNLEDRILNEQFE
;
A
#
# COMPACT_ATOMS: atom_id res chain seq x y z
N ASN A 1 -12.53 -5.16 18.82
CA ASN A 1 -12.93 -5.70 20.15
C ASN A 1 -13.32 -4.55 21.06
N ALA A 2 -14.40 -4.75 21.84
CA ALA A 2 -14.74 -3.77 22.87
C ALA A 2 -13.58 -3.64 23.87
N TYR A 3 -13.23 -2.40 24.18
CA TYR A 3 -12.24 -2.11 25.22
C TYR A 3 -12.73 -2.69 26.56
N ARG A 4 -11.87 -3.43 27.24
CA ARG A 4 -12.12 -3.96 28.58
C ARG A 4 -10.92 -3.64 29.46
N GLU A 5 -11.17 -3.04 30.62
CA GLU A 5 -10.12 -2.73 31.59
C GLU A 5 -9.67 -3.96 32.39
N ASP A 6 -10.54 -4.96 32.48
CA ASP A 6 -10.28 -6.19 33.23
C ASP A 6 -9.05 -6.92 32.65
N SER A 7 -8.12 -7.27 33.52
CA SER A 7 -6.88 -8.01 33.20
C SER A 7 -6.02 -7.38 32.08
N LEU A 8 -6.01 -6.05 31.96
CA LEU A 8 -5.22 -5.34 30.92
C LEU A 8 -3.72 -5.66 31.04
N VAL A 9 -3.19 -5.70 32.27
CA VAL A 9 -1.75 -5.97 32.51
C VAL A 9 -1.39 -7.40 32.08
N GLU A 10 -2.18 -8.37 32.47
CA GLU A 10 -2.00 -9.78 32.10
C GLU A 10 -2.12 -9.97 30.58
N ARG A 11 -3.06 -9.29 29.93
CA ARG A 11 -3.24 -9.32 28.47
C ARG A 11 -2.04 -8.72 27.75
N ILE A 12 -1.50 -7.59 28.24
CA ILE A 12 -0.30 -6.98 27.67
C ILE A 12 0.91 -7.93 27.84
N GLN A 13 1.07 -8.54 29.01
CA GLN A 13 2.16 -9.49 29.24
C GLN A 13 2.07 -10.76 28.40
N ALA A 14 0.85 -11.22 28.10
CA ALA A 14 0.60 -12.38 27.25
C ALA A 14 0.57 -12.04 25.74
N ALA A 15 0.57 -10.75 25.38
CA ALA A 15 0.44 -10.31 24.00
C ALA A 15 1.59 -10.79 23.14
N LYS A 16 1.26 -11.21 21.92
CA LYS A 16 2.26 -11.48 20.88
C LYS A 16 2.67 -10.20 20.17
N ASN A 17 3.96 -10.08 19.90
CA ASN A 17 4.51 -8.96 19.16
C ASN A 17 4.68 -9.32 17.68
N THR A 18 4.19 -8.46 16.80
CA THR A 18 4.47 -8.52 15.35
C THR A 18 5.17 -7.23 14.93
N VAL A 19 6.28 -7.36 14.23
CA VAL A 19 7.04 -6.23 13.72
C VAL A 19 6.51 -5.87 12.33
N LEU A 20 6.18 -4.59 12.15
CA LEU A 20 5.81 -4.02 10.86
C LEU A 20 6.90 -3.04 10.40
N ASN A 21 7.20 -3.07 9.11
CA ASN A 21 8.06 -2.08 8.47
C ASN A 21 7.18 -1.20 7.57
N PRO A 22 7.14 0.13 7.80
CA PRO A 22 6.32 1.01 6.98
C PRO A 22 6.89 1.16 5.58
N LEU A 23 6.02 1.57 4.63
CA LEU A 23 6.44 2.07 3.33
C LEU A 23 6.86 3.53 3.46
N GLN A 24 7.91 3.93 2.77
CA GLN A 24 8.23 5.33 2.50
C GLN A 24 7.69 5.70 1.12
N MET A 25 6.85 6.70 1.07
CA MET A 25 6.46 7.41 -0.15
C MET A 25 7.39 8.59 -0.36
N LYS A 26 7.93 8.75 -1.59
CA LYS A 26 8.56 9.98 -2.05
C LYS A 26 7.82 10.46 -3.28
N ALA A 27 7.06 11.53 -3.14
CA ALA A 27 6.18 12.09 -4.16
C ALA A 27 6.78 13.36 -4.77
N TYR A 28 6.93 13.37 -6.08
CA TYR A 28 7.47 14.49 -6.87
C TYR A 28 6.31 15.21 -7.56
N GLN A 29 6.08 16.47 -7.17
CA GLN A 29 5.01 17.29 -7.69
C GLN A 29 5.43 18.07 -8.95
N VAL A 30 4.46 18.39 -9.78
CA VAL A 30 4.66 19.15 -11.04
C VAL A 30 5.25 20.55 -10.79
N ASN A 31 5.06 21.11 -9.61
CA ASN A 31 5.62 22.40 -9.19
C ASN A 31 7.07 22.32 -8.71
N GLY A 32 7.70 21.15 -8.79
CA GLY A 32 9.07 20.89 -8.34
C GLY A 32 9.22 20.56 -6.86
N GLN A 33 8.14 20.58 -6.06
CA GLN A 33 8.20 20.17 -4.66
C GLN A 33 8.31 18.67 -4.53
N ILE A 34 9.02 18.22 -3.49
CA ILE A 34 9.13 16.83 -3.10
C ILE A 34 8.51 16.68 -1.71
N LYS A 35 7.65 15.69 -1.54
CA LYS A 35 7.05 15.34 -0.25
C LYS A 35 7.36 13.89 0.09
N GLU A 36 7.67 13.66 1.36
CA GLU A 36 7.93 12.32 1.88
C GLU A 36 6.98 12.03 3.04
N ALA A 37 6.49 10.79 3.11
CA ALA A 37 5.64 10.32 4.18
C ALA A 37 5.82 8.82 4.37
N LEU A 38 5.39 8.31 5.53
CA LEU A 38 5.39 6.89 5.85
C LEU A 38 3.94 6.37 5.85
N ALA A 39 3.74 5.16 5.34
CA ALA A 39 2.50 4.44 5.38
C ALA A 39 2.66 3.10 6.12
N ILE A 40 1.72 2.77 6.98
CA ILE A 40 1.62 1.44 7.61
C ILE A 40 0.87 0.49 6.66
N ASN A 41 -0.20 0.97 6.05
CA ASN A 41 -1.04 0.16 5.16
C ASN A 41 -0.57 0.20 3.72
N GLU A 42 -0.74 1.34 3.03
CA GLU A 42 -0.44 1.44 1.61
C GLU A 42 -0.04 2.84 1.17
N VAL A 43 0.65 2.87 0.03
CA VAL A 43 0.82 4.07 -0.79
C VAL A 43 0.01 3.88 -2.06
N SER A 44 -0.97 4.76 -2.30
CA SER A 44 -1.86 4.70 -3.45
C SER A 44 -1.75 5.93 -4.33
N LEU A 45 -1.92 5.73 -5.64
CA LEU A 45 -2.07 6.78 -6.64
C LEU A 45 -3.48 6.73 -7.20
N LEU A 46 -4.18 7.88 -7.23
CA LEU A 46 -5.53 8.01 -7.76
C LEU A 46 -5.65 9.19 -8.71
N ARG A 47 -6.44 8.99 -9.78
CA ARG A 47 -6.81 10.07 -10.69
C ARG A 47 -7.56 11.18 -9.95
N GLN A 48 -7.26 12.43 -10.27
CA GLN A 48 -7.94 13.59 -9.67
C GLN A 48 -9.15 14.06 -10.49
N THR A 49 -9.31 13.57 -11.70
CA THR A 49 -10.39 13.97 -12.60
C THR A 49 -11.18 12.75 -13.10
N ARG A 50 -12.19 13.00 -13.93
CA ARG A 50 -12.99 11.92 -14.55
C ARG A 50 -12.20 11.10 -15.56
N GLN A 51 -11.08 11.61 -16.06
CA GLN A 51 -10.24 10.87 -17.02
C GLN A 51 -9.38 9.84 -16.28
N SER A 52 -9.21 8.65 -16.86
CA SER A 52 -8.35 7.60 -16.33
C SER A 52 -6.91 8.09 -16.14
N ALA A 53 -6.25 7.62 -15.10
CA ALA A 53 -4.81 7.78 -14.94
C ALA A 53 -4.07 6.96 -16.00
N HIS A 54 -2.92 7.46 -16.45
CA HIS A 54 -1.96 6.73 -17.26
C HIS A 54 -0.65 6.68 -16.48
N ILE A 55 -0.25 5.49 -16.05
CA ILE A 55 0.87 5.31 -15.12
C ILE A 55 1.82 4.26 -15.70
N LYS A 56 3.11 4.60 -15.78
CA LYS A 56 4.17 3.64 -16.04
C LYS A 56 4.60 3.05 -14.69
N VAL A 57 4.81 1.74 -14.65
CA VAL A 57 5.21 1.02 -13.44
C VAL A 57 6.60 0.44 -13.62
N LYS A 58 7.50 0.80 -12.72
CA LYS A 58 8.85 0.26 -12.65
C LYS A 58 9.06 -0.48 -11.32
N ILE A 59 9.85 -1.54 -11.36
CA ILE A 59 10.31 -2.27 -10.18
C ILE A 59 11.82 -2.44 -10.32
N ASN A 60 12.59 -1.96 -9.34
CA ASN A 60 14.05 -1.93 -9.36
C ASN A 60 14.59 -1.29 -10.65
N GLU A 61 14.05 -0.12 -11.04
CA GLU A 61 14.33 0.64 -12.26
C GLU A 61 13.87 -0.05 -13.58
N ASP A 62 13.54 -1.33 -13.56
CA ASP A 62 13.02 -2.03 -14.75
C ASP A 62 11.57 -1.68 -15.03
N THR A 63 11.25 -1.26 -16.24
CA THR A 63 9.87 -1.03 -16.65
C THR A 63 9.11 -2.36 -16.77
N LYS A 64 8.14 -2.58 -15.91
CA LYS A 64 7.28 -3.77 -15.92
C LYS A 64 5.96 -3.53 -16.67
N ILE A 65 5.43 -2.29 -16.60
CA ILE A 65 4.24 -1.90 -17.36
C ILE A 65 4.51 -0.52 -17.97
N GLU A 66 4.56 -0.45 -19.30
CA GLU A 66 4.75 0.80 -20.02
C GLU A 66 3.59 1.78 -19.82
N ARG A 67 2.36 1.26 -19.74
CA ARG A 67 1.19 2.09 -19.52
C ARG A 67 0.04 1.31 -18.88
N LEU A 68 -0.16 1.52 -17.61
CA LEU A 68 -1.39 1.17 -16.91
C LEU A 68 -2.43 2.27 -17.17
N VAL A 69 -3.63 1.89 -17.59
CA VAL A 69 -4.78 2.78 -17.73
C VAL A 69 -5.85 2.32 -16.76
N GLY A 70 -6.24 3.16 -15.82
CA GLY A 70 -7.21 2.83 -14.79
C GLY A 70 -7.54 4.02 -13.90
N ASP A 71 -8.13 3.77 -12.75
CA ASP A 71 -8.36 4.82 -11.75
C ASP A 71 -7.10 5.11 -10.94
N GLY A 72 -6.25 4.10 -10.75
CA GLY A 72 -5.01 4.24 -9.99
C GLY A 72 -4.24 2.93 -9.83
N ILE A 73 -3.33 2.95 -8.86
CA ILE A 73 -2.50 1.81 -8.46
C ILE A 73 -2.03 2.02 -7.03
N MET A 74 -1.75 0.95 -6.30
CA MET A 74 -1.17 1.05 -4.96
C MET A 74 -0.07 0.01 -4.73
N VAL A 75 0.76 0.29 -3.71
CA VAL A 75 1.64 -0.68 -3.05
C VAL A 75 1.15 -0.84 -1.64
N ALA A 76 0.83 -2.07 -1.23
CA ALA A 76 0.36 -2.39 0.12
C ALA A 76 1.35 -3.29 0.85
N THR A 77 1.47 -3.06 2.16
CA THR A 77 2.16 -3.95 3.10
C THR A 77 1.28 -5.15 3.45
N PRO A 78 1.80 -6.16 4.14
CA PRO A 78 0.97 -7.20 4.73
C PRO A 78 -0.14 -6.65 5.63
N ALA A 79 0.14 -5.61 6.44
CA ALA A 79 -0.87 -4.96 7.28
C ALA A 79 -1.98 -4.28 6.46
N GLY A 80 -1.61 -3.61 5.38
CA GLY A 80 -2.55 -2.94 4.48
C GLY A 80 -3.27 -3.88 3.51
N SER A 81 -2.86 -5.15 3.44
CA SER A 81 -3.45 -6.09 2.49
C SER A 81 -4.95 -6.33 2.73
N THR A 82 -5.43 -6.17 3.96
CA THR A 82 -6.85 -6.27 4.36
C THR A 82 -7.56 -4.90 4.43
N ALA A 83 -6.88 -3.81 4.05
CA ALA A 83 -7.44 -2.45 4.00
C ALA A 83 -7.91 -2.11 2.56
N TYR A 84 -7.51 -0.97 2.02
CA TYR A 84 -7.89 -0.55 0.67
C TYR A 84 -7.48 -1.54 -0.43
N ASN A 85 -6.35 -2.25 -0.21
CA ASN A 85 -5.90 -3.30 -1.11
C ASN A 85 -6.96 -4.39 -1.31
N LEU A 86 -7.64 -4.84 -0.25
CA LEU A 86 -8.72 -5.83 -0.34
C LEU A 86 -9.89 -5.30 -1.17
N SER A 87 -10.32 -4.05 -0.93
CA SER A 87 -11.38 -3.40 -1.70
C SER A 87 -11.03 -3.24 -3.19
N ALA A 88 -9.75 -3.13 -3.52
CA ALA A 88 -9.24 -3.11 -4.89
C ALA A 88 -9.01 -4.52 -5.46
N HIS A 89 -9.48 -5.57 -4.79
CA HIS A 89 -9.29 -6.98 -5.14
C HIS A 89 -7.82 -7.42 -5.20
N GLY A 90 -6.97 -6.80 -4.39
CA GLY A 90 -5.60 -7.24 -4.18
C GLY A 90 -5.52 -8.50 -3.29
N PRO A 91 -4.37 -9.18 -3.30
CA PRO A 91 -4.18 -10.37 -2.48
C PRO A 91 -4.10 -10.02 -0.99
N VAL A 92 -4.67 -10.86 -0.14
CA VAL A 92 -4.43 -10.82 1.30
C VAL A 92 -3.08 -11.47 1.58
N ILE A 93 -2.24 -10.77 2.35
CA ILE A 93 -0.87 -11.18 2.67
C ILE A 93 -0.76 -11.46 4.17
N PRO A 94 -0.28 -12.64 4.58
CA PRO A 94 -0.05 -12.93 5.98
C PRO A 94 0.93 -11.95 6.64
N MET A 95 0.63 -11.56 7.88
CA MET A 95 1.52 -10.69 8.65
C MET A 95 2.90 -11.32 8.83
N GLY A 96 3.93 -10.48 8.84
CA GLY A 96 5.32 -10.95 8.94
C GLY A 96 5.92 -11.47 7.62
N SER A 97 5.13 -11.54 6.54
CA SER A 97 5.66 -11.90 5.21
C SER A 97 6.58 -10.80 4.67
N GLU A 98 7.68 -11.20 4.05
CA GLU A 98 8.62 -10.25 3.40
C GLU A 98 8.24 -9.95 1.94
N ILE A 99 6.98 -9.63 1.71
CA ILE A 99 6.43 -9.32 0.39
C ILE A 99 5.50 -8.10 0.45
N LEU A 100 5.28 -7.48 -0.69
CA LEU A 100 4.35 -6.37 -0.89
C LEU A 100 3.38 -6.71 -2.02
N ALA A 101 2.16 -6.18 -1.97
CA ALA A 101 1.23 -6.23 -3.09
C ALA A 101 1.34 -4.96 -3.92
N VAL A 102 1.39 -5.10 -5.25
CA VAL A 102 1.19 -4.01 -6.20
C VAL A 102 -0.15 -4.24 -6.87
N THR A 103 -1.15 -3.42 -6.55
CA THR A 103 -2.55 -3.66 -6.93
C THR A 103 -3.09 -2.50 -7.77
N PRO A 104 -3.59 -2.75 -8.98
CA PRO A 104 -4.23 -1.71 -9.78
C PRO A 104 -5.64 -1.41 -9.27
N ILE A 105 -6.09 -0.17 -9.44
CA ILE A 105 -7.44 0.26 -9.07
C ILE A 105 -8.25 0.44 -10.35
N SER A 106 -9.31 -0.36 -10.51
CA SER A 106 -10.19 -0.36 -11.68
C SER A 106 -9.43 -0.32 -13.02
N PRO A 107 -8.53 -1.29 -13.32
CA PRO A 107 -7.69 -1.25 -14.50
C PRO A 107 -8.50 -1.50 -15.76
N PHE A 108 -8.34 -0.62 -16.77
CA PHE A 108 -8.87 -0.80 -18.11
C PHE A 108 -7.84 -1.48 -19.04
N ARG A 109 -6.55 -1.18 -18.85
CA ARG A 109 -5.42 -1.81 -19.57
C ARG A 109 -4.20 -1.88 -18.65
N PRO A 110 -3.44 -2.98 -18.64
CA PRO A 110 -3.69 -4.26 -19.34
C PRO A 110 -4.93 -4.98 -18.77
N ARG A 111 -5.81 -5.51 -19.62
CA ARG A 111 -7.14 -6.04 -19.22
C ARG A 111 -7.10 -7.23 -18.24
N ARG A 112 -6.03 -8.03 -18.29
CA ARG A 112 -5.89 -9.25 -17.48
C ARG A 112 -4.94 -9.12 -16.31
N TRP A 113 -4.27 -7.97 -16.18
CA TRP A 113 -3.36 -7.78 -15.08
C TRP A 113 -4.13 -7.44 -13.80
N ARG A 114 -3.97 -8.29 -12.80
CA ARG A 114 -4.65 -8.17 -11.51
C ARG A 114 -3.76 -7.61 -10.40
N GLY A 115 -2.50 -7.34 -10.71
CA GLY A 115 -1.49 -6.95 -9.75
C GLY A 115 -0.34 -7.94 -9.71
N ALA A 116 0.57 -7.70 -8.80
CA ALA A 116 1.75 -8.54 -8.58
C ALA A 116 2.09 -8.59 -7.09
N ILE A 117 2.68 -9.70 -6.67
CA ILE A 117 3.37 -9.81 -5.38
C ILE A 117 4.86 -9.63 -5.66
N ILE A 118 5.51 -8.77 -4.89
CA ILE A 118 6.93 -8.46 -5.04
C ILE A 118 7.66 -8.62 -3.70
N PRO A 119 8.98 -8.88 -3.70
CA PRO A 119 9.78 -8.89 -2.47
C PRO A 119 9.74 -7.53 -1.76
N SER A 120 9.75 -7.52 -0.43
CA SER A 120 9.67 -6.30 0.37
C SER A 120 10.86 -5.35 0.19
N HIS A 121 12.00 -5.86 -0.31
CA HIS A 121 13.19 -5.05 -0.61
C HIS A 121 13.14 -4.39 -2.00
N ALA A 122 12.13 -4.70 -2.81
CA ALA A 122 11.98 -4.08 -4.12
C ALA A 122 11.57 -2.61 -4.01
N GLU A 123 12.14 -1.78 -4.87
CA GLU A 123 11.75 -0.38 -5.03
C GLU A 123 10.74 -0.26 -6.17
N VAL A 124 9.64 0.43 -5.93
CA VAL A 124 8.58 0.66 -6.92
C VAL A 124 8.56 2.13 -7.31
N SER A 125 8.61 2.41 -8.60
CA SER A 125 8.42 3.76 -9.13
C SER A 125 7.19 3.82 -10.04
N PHE A 126 6.37 4.82 -9.80
CA PHE A 126 5.22 5.17 -10.63
C PHE A 126 5.48 6.49 -11.34
N GLU A 127 5.47 6.49 -12.67
CA GLU A 127 5.57 7.71 -13.48
C GLU A 127 4.21 8.04 -14.08
N VAL A 128 3.68 9.23 -13.75
CA VAL A 128 2.37 9.69 -14.25
C VAL A 128 2.54 10.28 -15.64
N MET A 129 1.98 9.59 -16.62
CA MET A 129 2.01 10.04 -18.01
C MET A 129 0.92 11.08 -18.26
N MET A 130 1.24 12.10 -19.05
CA MET A 130 0.29 13.18 -19.40
C MET A 130 -0.28 13.89 -18.15
N HIS A 131 0.50 14.09 -17.12
CA HIS A 131 0.10 14.64 -15.82
C HIS A 131 -0.66 15.99 -15.92
N LYS A 132 -0.37 16.82 -16.94
CA LYS A 132 -1.12 18.07 -17.18
C LYS A 132 -2.59 17.81 -17.57
N LYS A 133 -2.85 16.78 -18.34
CA LYS A 133 -4.19 16.39 -18.81
C LYS A 133 -4.88 15.40 -17.86
N ARG A 134 -4.10 14.56 -17.21
CA ARG A 134 -4.54 13.46 -16.35
C ARG A 134 -3.84 13.55 -14.99
N PRO A 135 -4.17 14.57 -14.19
CA PRO A 135 -3.53 14.76 -12.89
C PRO A 135 -3.86 13.59 -11.95
N VAL A 136 -2.86 13.24 -11.15
CA VAL A 136 -2.93 12.14 -10.19
C VAL A 136 -2.49 12.68 -8.82
N SER A 137 -3.14 12.21 -7.76
CA SER A 137 -2.68 12.37 -6.39
C SER A 137 -2.05 11.08 -5.89
N ALA A 138 -1.12 11.21 -4.97
CA ALA A 138 -0.54 10.11 -4.21
C ALA A 138 -0.92 10.24 -2.74
N THR A 139 -1.26 9.14 -2.10
CA THR A 139 -1.66 9.10 -0.69
C THR A 139 -0.84 8.05 0.05
N SER A 140 -0.30 8.44 1.18
CA SER A 140 0.39 7.56 2.14
C SER A 140 -0.49 7.47 3.37
N ASP A 141 -1.24 6.36 3.53
CA ASP A 141 -2.35 6.20 4.49
C ASP A 141 -3.33 7.39 4.43
N ASN A 142 -3.17 8.40 5.27
CA ASN A 142 -4.03 9.58 5.35
C ASN A 142 -3.37 10.88 4.81
N PHE A 143 -2.13 10.82 4.33
CA PHE A 143 -1.39 12.00 3.84
C PHE A 143 -1.42 12.08 2.32
N GLU A 144 -2.22 13.01 1.76
CA GLU A 144 -2.37 13.21 0.31
C GLU A 144 -1.38 14.25 -0.23
N VAL A 145 -0.79 13.94 -1.39
CA VAL A 145 0.02 14.85 -2.21
C VAL A 145 -0.59 14.93 -3.61
N ARG A 146 -1.03 16.10 -4.02
CA ARG A 146 -1.71 16.33 -5.31
C ARG A 146 -0.74 16.70 -6.43
N ASN A 147 -1.16 16.47 -7.68
CA ASN A 147 -0.41 16.86 -8.88
C ASN A 147 1.00 16.25 -8.92
N VAL A 148 1.10 14.96 -8.68
CA VAL A 148 2.36 14.24 -8.76
C VAL A 148 2.66 13.82 -10.20
N TYR A 149 3.96 13.83 -10.58
CA TYR A 149 4.40 13.26 -11.85
C TYR A 149 5.22 11.98 -11.67
N ARG A 150 5.78 11.76 -10.46
CA ARG A 150 6.49 10.54 -10.07
C ARG A 150 6.27 10.27 -8.59
N VAL A 151 6.18 8.99 -8.25
CA VAL A 151 6.14 8.53 -6.85
C VAL A 151 7.04 7.32 -6.74
N ASP A 152 7.99 7.37 -5.80
CA ASP A 152 8.83 6.24 -5.45
C ASP A 152 8.37 5.67 -4.11
N VAL A 153 8.30 4.35 -4.02
CA VAL A 153 7.84 3.61 -2.84
C VAL A 153 8.84 2.53 -2.50
N ARG A 154 9.25 2.45 -1.24
CA ARG A 154 10.10 1.39 -0.71
C ARG A 154 9.74 1.05 0.73
N ALA A 155 9.96 -0.17 1.17
CA ALA A 155 9.85 -0.52 2.58
C ALA A 155 11.05 0.02 3.38
N ARG A 156 10.78 0.55 4.58
CA ARG A 156 11.79 1.05 5.53
C ARG A 156 12.07 -0.01 6.59
N LYS A 157 12.96 -0.96 6.23
CA LYS A 157 13.38 -2.04 7.16
C LYS A 157 14.15 -1.54 8.38
N ASP A 158 14.68 -0.33 8.31
CA ASP A 158 15.33 0.37 9.42
C ASP A 158 14.34 0.97 10.44
N ILE A 159 13.04 1.05 10.10
CA ILE A 159 11.97 1.48 10.99
C ILE A 159 11.14 0.27 11.37
N GLN A 160 11.04 -0.01 12.67
CA GLN A 160 10.27 -1.11 13.22
C GLN A 160 9.12 -0.57 14.06
N ILE A 161 7.90 -0.96 13.71
CA ILE A 161 6.68 -0.67 14.47
C ILE A 161 6.25 -1.97 15.12
N ASN A 162 6.27 -2.00 16.45
CA ASN A 162 5.84 -3.17 17.21
C ASN A 162 4.34 -3.09 17.48
N VAL A 163 3.59 -4.06 16.98
CA VAL A 163 2.15 -4.20 17.22
C VAL A 163 1.91 -5.38 18.13
N LEU A 164 1.31 -5.10 19.29
CA LEU A 164 0.89 -6.11 20.25
C LEU A 164 -0.54 -6.54 19.95
N TYR A 165 -0.79 -7.84 19.91
CA TYR A 165 -2.12 -8.40 19.74
C TYR A 165 -2.40 -9.53 20.74
N ASP A 166 -3.66 -9.65 21.11
CA ASP A 166 -4.12 -10.66 22.05
C ASP A 166 -4.04 -12.07 21.41
N PRO A 167 -3.33 -13.04 22.02
CA PRO A 167 -3.22 -14.39 21.49
C PRO A 167 -4.57 -15.11 21.27
N GLN A 168 -5.60 -14.73 22.02
CA GLN A 168 -6.94 -15.31 21.90
C GLN A 168 -7.71 -14.79 20.67
N HIS A 169 -7.23 -13.68 20.06
CA HIS A 169 -7.77 -13.10 18.84
C HIS A 169 -6.68 -13.17 17.78
N ASN A 170 -6.44 -14.36 17.28
CA ASN A 170 -5.39 -14.62 16.32
C ASN A 170 -5.58 -13.75 15.07
N LEU A 171 -4.55 -12.96 14.75
CA LEU A 171 -4.55 -12.10 13.57
C LEU A 171 -4.71 -12.92 12.28
N GLU A 172 -4.20 -14.17 12.27
CA GLU A 172 -4.33 -15.09 11.15
C GLU A 172 -5.79 -15.53 10.96
N ASP A 173 -6.52 -15.83 12.05
CA ASP A 173 -7.93 -16.19 11.98
C ASP A 173 -8.79 -15.02 11.48
N ARG A 174 -8.46 -13.79 11.90
CA ARG A 174 -9.12 -12.59 11.39
C ARG A 174 -8.88 -12.41 9.88
N ILE A 175 -7.65 -12.54 9.43
CA ILE A 175 -7.28 -12.48 8.01
C ILE A 175 -8.00 -13.57 7.22
N LEU A 176 -8.12 -14.78 7.79
CA LEU A 176 -8.87 -15.88 7.18
C LEU A 176 -10.36 -15.53 7.06
N ASN A 177 -10.98 -15.08 8.13
CA ASN A 177 -12.42 -14.74 8.14
C ASN A 177 -12.74 -13.62 7.14
N GLU A 178 -11.91 -12.57 7.05
CA GLU A 178 -12.09 -11.47 6.08
C GLU A 178 -12.02 -11.92 4.60
N GLN A 179 -11.47 -13.11 4.32
CA GLN A 179 -11.44 -13.65 2.95
C GLN A 179 -12.74 -14.41 2.57
N PHE A 180 -13.57 -14.75 3.55
CA PHE A 180 -14.78 -15.55 3.35
C PHE A 180 -16.09 -14.80 3.70
N GLU A 181 -15.99 -13.56 4.13
CA GLU A 181 -17.10 -12.62 4.30
C GLU A 181 -17.31 -11.78 3.01
#